data_2c32654d8b3d774ebe8f6d49619187ce
#
_entry.id   2c32654d8b3d774ebe8f6d49619187ce
#
_cell.length_a   1.000
_cell.length_b   1.000
_cell.length_c   1.000
_cell.angle_alpha   90.00
_cell.angle_beta   90.00
_cell.angle_gamma   90.00
#
_symmetry.space_group_name_H-M   'P 1'
#
loop_
_entity.id
_entity.type
_entity.pdbx_description
1 polymer ?
#
loop_
_entity_poly.entity_id
_entity_poly.type
_entity_poly.pdbx_seq_one_letter_code
_entity_poly.pdbx_strand_id
1 'polypeptide(L)'
;MQTETERLTNLIAEKGYKKYFEVSINTLNPVIRGFFSDYFFLSNFFVCPVPYKGRMFHSSEAAYMSEKTDEALIKDLFANIQDPKTAKVLGSKITLVSDWEEKKVQVMQEVLLAKFLHNPSLAEKLCKTD
;
A
#
# COMPACT_ATOMS: atom_id res chain seq x y z
N MET A 1 28.88 -0.12 2.91
CA MET A 1 28.02 1.08 2.89
C MET A 1 26.71 0.75 2.16
N GLN A 2 25.57 1.04 2.78
CA GLN A 2 24.29 0.82 2.16
C GLN A 2 24.06 1.81 1.03
N THR A 3 23.45 1.34 -0.07
CA THR A 3 22.95 2.24 -1.10
C THR A 3 21.70 2.94 -0.57
N GLU A 4 21.31 4.03 -1.22
CA GLU A 4 20.07 4.75 -0.89
C GLU A 4 18.86 3.83 -1.03
N THR A 5 18.83 3.01 -2.07
CA THR A 5 17.75 2.04 -2.29
C THR A 5 17.67 1.02 -1.17
N GLU A 6 18.82 0.47 -0.74
CA GLU A 6 18.85 -0.48 0.38
C GLU A 6 18.38 0.15 1.67
N ARG A 7 18.80 1.38 1.94
CA ARG A 7 18.39 2.12 3.13
C ARG A 7 16.86 2.32 3.14
N LEU A 8 16.32 2.79 2.03
CA LEU A 8 14.88 3.00 1.90
C LEU A 8 14.09 1.70 2.00
N THR A 9 14.59 0.64 1.38
CA THR A 9 13.96 -0.68 1.44
C THR A 9 13.85 -1.18 2.88
N ASN A 10 14.95 -1.09 3.62
CA ASN A 10 14.98 -1.52 5.01
C ASN A 10 14.06 -0.66 5.88
N LEU A 11 14.07 0.64 5.65
CA LEU A 11 13.24 1.57 6.41
C LEU A 11 11.75 1.33 6.17
N ILE A 12 11.36 1.11 4.93
CA ILE A 12 9.96 0.84 4.57
C ILE A 12 9.51 -0.48 5.20
N ALA A 13 10.36 -1.50 5.15
CA ALA A 13 10.05 -2.80 5.76
C ALA A 13 9.87 -2.68 7.27
N GLU A 14 10.70 -1.90 7.95
CA GLU A 14 10.66 -1.78 9.40
C GLU A 14 9.60 -0.80 9.91
N LYS A 15 9.50 0.37 9.28
CA LYS A 15 8.69 1.48 9.79
C LYS A 15 7.38 1.68 9.05
N GLY A 16 7.42 1.68 7.72
CA GLY A 16 6.24 1.99 6.91
C GLY A 16 5.14 0.97 7.11
N TYR A 17 5.49 -0.31 6.97
CA TYR A 17 4.54 -1.40 7.16
C TYR A 17 4.02 -1.46 8.59
N LYS A 18 4.92 -1.35 9.57
CA LYS A 18 4.52 -1.38 10.97
C LYS A 18 3.55 -0.26 11.32
N LYS A 19 3.85 0.97 10.91
CA LYS A 19 2.96 2.11 11.18
C LYS A 19 1.60 1.93 10.54
N TYR A 20 1.58 1.49 9.29
CA TYR A 20 0.31 1.22 8.61
C TYR A 20 -0.51 0.17 9.35
N PHE A 21 0.14 -0.93 9.73
CA PHE A 21 -0.53 -2.04 10.39
C PHE A 21 -1.04 -1.64 11.78
N GLU A 22 -0.24 -0.92 12.55
CA GLU A 22 -0.63 -0.43 13.86
C GLU A 22 -1.85 0.48 13.81
N VAL A 23 -1.87 1.42 12.86
CA VAL A 23 -2.99 2.34 12.72
C VAL A 23 -4.23 1.63 12.21
N SER A 24 -4.10 0.68 11.28
CA SER A 24 -5.27 -0.05 10.78
C SER A 24 -5.86 -0.99 11.83
N ILE A 25 -5.07 -1.51 12.76
CA ILE A 25 -5.57 -2.37 13.82
C ILE A 25 -6.08 -1.57 15.00
N ASN A 26 -5.40 -0.49 15.34
CA ASN A 26 -5.71 0.32 16.52
C ASN A 26 -6.45 1.61 16.16
N THR A 27 -7.56 1.49 15.43
CA THR A 27 -8.37 2.64 15.06
C THR A 27 -8.91 3.42 16.25
N LEU A 28 -8.89 2.83 17.44
CA LEU A 28 -9.36 3.47 18.67
C LEU A 28 -8.24 4.08 19.50
N ASN A 29 -6.98 3.87 19.10
CA ASN A 29 -5.85 4.35 19.88
C ASN A 29 -5.23 5.58 19.23
N PRO A 30 -5.09 6.67 20.00
CA PRO A 30 -4.97 8.01 19.42
C PRO A 30 -3.57 8.53 19.14
N VAL A 31 -2.56 7.72 19.00
CA VAL A 31 -1.20 8.24 18.74
C VAL A 31 -1.12 8.85 17.34
N ILE A 32 -1.64 8.14 16.35
CA ILE A 32 -1.98 8.71 15.05
C ILE A 32 -3.42 8.29 14.79
N ARG A 33 -4.34 9.23 14.84
CA ARG A 33 -5.78 8.95 14.70
C ARG A 33 -6.21 8.65 13.29
N GLY A 34 -5.39 7.94 12.55
CA GLY A 34 -5.58 7.70 11.15
C GLY A 34 -4.64 8.58 10.34
N PHE A 35 -4.69 8.41 9.04
CA PHE A 35 -3.76 9.09 8.14
C PHE A 35 -4.43 10.33 7.57
N PHE A 36 -4.45 11.43 8.37
CA PHE A 36 -5.04 12.70 7.98
C PHE A 36 -3.95 13.74 7.80
N SER A 37 -4.25 14.79 7.03
CA SER A 37 -3.35 15.94 6.86
C SER A 37 -1.93 15.50 6.48
N ASP A 38 -0.97 15.82 7.33
CA ASP A 38 0.45 15.54 7.08
C ASP A 38 0.76 14.05 7.01
N TYR A 39 -0.10 13.18 7.55
CA TYR A 39 0.09 11.74 7.55
C TYR A 39 -0.77 11.02 6.52
N PHE A 40 -1.53 11.73 5.70
CA PHE A 40 -2.39 11.11 4.71
C PHE A 40 -1.61 10.28 3.68
N PHE A 41 -0.36 10.65 3.40
CA PHE A 41 0.48 9.88 2.48
C PHE A 41 0.74 8.45 2.95
N LEU A 42 0.54 8.14 4.23
CA LEU A 42 0.65 6.78 4.77
C LEU A 42 -0.57 5.93 4.43
N SER A 43 -1.70 6.56 4.13
CA SER A 43 -2.92 5.83 3.79
C SER A 43 -2.83 5.15 2.44
N ASN A 44 -3.41 3.96 2.32
CA ASN A 44 -3.61 3.31 1.04
C ASN A 44 -4.57 4.09 0.14
N PHE A 45 -5.32 5.03 0.71
CA PHE A 45 -6.24 5.89 -0.04
C PHE A 45 -5.56 7.14 -0.60
N PHE A 46 -4.28 7.33 -0.32
CA PHE A 46 -3.51 8.42 -0.93
C PHE A 46 -3.27 8.09 -2.41
N VAL A 47 -3.66 9.00 -3.30
CA VAL A 47 -3.54 8.80 -4.74
C VAL A 47 -2.11 9.10 -5.17
N CYS A 48 -1.42 8.09 -5.67
CA CYS A 48 -0.07 8.21 -6.22
C CYS A 48 0.19 7.00 -7.09
N PRO A 49 1.11 7.12 -8.06
CA PRO A 49 1.44 5.97 -8.91
C PRO A 49 2.16 4.89 -8.11
N VAL A 50 1.69 3.64 -8.26
CA VAL A 50 2.26 2.47 -7.60
C VAL A 50 2.49 1.39 -8.65
N PRO A 51 3.73 1.23 -9.16
CA PRO A 51 4.04 0.15 -10.10
C PRO A 51 4.13 -1.17 -9.33
N TYR A 52 3.34 -2.15 -9.75
CA TYR A 52 3.34 -3.44 -9.08
C TYR A 52 3.01 -4.56 -10.05
N LYS A 53 3.90 -5.54 -10.13
CA LYS A 53 3.75 -6.73 -10.98
C LYS A 53 3.34 -6.41 -12.41
N GLY A 54 4.03 -5.46 -13.03
CA GLY A 54 3.82 -5.11 -14.44
C GLY A 54 2.65 -4.19 -14.73
N ARG A 55 1.97 -3.68 -13.70
CA ARG A 55 0.87 -2.73 -13.85
C ARG A 55 1.14 -1.47 -13.06
N MET A 56 0.62 -0.34 -13.52
CA MET A 56 0.69 0.91 -12.80
C MET A 56 -0.67 1.18 -12.16
N PHE A 57 -0.71 1.16 -10.83
CA PHE A 57 -1.91 1.45 -10.07
C PHE A 57 -1.93 2.91 -9.62
N HIS A 58 -3.11 3.44 -9.33
CA HIS A 58 -3.28 4.83 -8.90
C HIS A 58 -3.24 4.99 -7.37
N SER A 59 -3.18 3.89 -6.65
CA SER A 59 -3.08 3.89 -5.18
C SER A 59 -2.55 2.56 -4.70
N SER A 60 -1.99 2.53 -3.51
CA SER A 60 -1.60 1.26 -2.88
C SER A 60 -2.83 0.39 -2.57
N GLU A 61 -3.99 1.00 -2.30
CA GLU A 61 -5.24 0.26 -2.12
C GLU A 61 -5.58 -0.57 -3.36
N ALA A 62 -5.53 0.04 -4.55
CA ALA A 62 -5.83 -0.66 -5.80
C ALA A 62 -4.84 -1.79 -6.06
N ALA A 63 -3.55 -1.55 -5.83
CA ALA A 63 -2.52 -2.57 -6.00
C ALA A 63 -2.75 -3.75 -5.05
N TYR A 64 -3.04 -3.46 -3.80
CA TYR A 64 -3.32 -4.48 -2.79
C TYR A 64 -4.57 -5.30 -3.14
N MET A 65 -5.64 -4.64 -3.53
CA MET A 65 -6.88 -5.31 -3.91
C MET A 65 -6.69 -6.22 -5.12
N SER A 66 -5.83 -5.84 -6.08
CA SER A 66 -5.59 -6.62 -7.29
C SER A 66 -5.03 -8.01 -7.00
N GLU A 67 -4.35 -8.20 -5.88
CA GLU A 67 -3.77 -9.49 -5.51
C GLU A 67 -4.79 -10.45 -4.89
N LYS A 68 -6.00 -9.99 -4.62
CA LYS A 68 -7.09 -10.85 -4.15
C LYS A 68 -7.62 -11.79 -5.24
N THR A 69 -7.26 -11.55 -6.49
CA THR A 69 -7.70 -12.32 -7.64
C THR A 69 -6.51 -12.77 -8.48
N ASP A 70 -6.67 -13.88 -9.21
CA ASP A 70 -5.71 -14.33 -10.22
C ASP A 70 -6.14 -13.95 -11.63
N GLU A 71 -7.33 -13.37 -11.79
CA GLU A 71 -7.87 -13.03 -13.11
C GLU A 71 -7.24 -11.75 -13.64
N ALA A 72 -6.52 -11.85 -14.77
CA ALA A 72 -5.81 -10.72 -15.37
C ALA A 72 -6.74 -9.55 -15.70
N LEU A 73 -7.96 -9.83 -16.19
CA LEU A 73 -8.91 -8.76 -16.53
C LEU A 73 -9.35 -7.97 -15.30
N ILE A 74 -9.51 -8.64 -14.16
CA ILE A 74 -9.88 -7.97 -12.90
C ILE A 74 -8.69 -7.16 -12.38
N LYS A 75 -7.47 -7.70 -12.49
CA LYS A 75 -6.28 -6.94 -12.14
C LYS A 75 -6.16 -5.66 -12.98
N ASP A 76 -6.47 -5.75 -14.27
CA ASP A 76 -6.45 -4.58 -15.16
C ASP A 76 -7.51 -3.56 -14.75
N LEU A 77 -8.68 -4.01 -14.30
CA LEU A 77 -9.70 -3.11 -13.76
C LEU A 77 -9.18 -2.31 -12.57
N PHE A 78 -8.52 -2.98 -11.64
CA PHE A 78 -7.93 -2.29 -10.48
C PHE A 78 -6.88 -1.26 -10.90
N ALA A 79 -6.08 -1.56 -11.93
CA ALA A 79 -5.08 -0.63 -12.43
C ALA A 79 -5.72 0.63 -13.03
N ASN A 80 -6.92 0.52 -13.57
CA ASN A 80 -7.64 1.64 -14.16
C ASN A 80 -8.50 2.43 -13.17
N ILE A 81 -8.68 1.92 -11.96
CA ILE A 81 -9.47 2.61 -10.94
C ILE A 81 -8.64 3.72 -10.31
N GLN A 82 -9.08 4.96 -10.48
CA GLN A 82 -8.38 6.12 -9.91
C GLN A 82 -8.75 6.38 -8.47
N ASP A 83 -10.00 6.09 -8.08
CA ASP A 83 -10.49 6.32 -6.73
C ASP A 83 -10.23 5.11 -5.83
N PRO A 84 -9.41 5.25 -4.80
CA PRO A 84 -9.10 4.13 -3.90
C PRO A 84 -10.33 3.57 -3.18
N LYS A 85 -11.33 4.39 -2.92
CA LYS A 85 -12.58 3.92 -2.31
C LYS A 85 -13.31 2.95 -3.23
N THR A 86 -13.35 3.26 -4.53
CA THR A 86 -13.91 2.36 -5.54
C THR A 86 -13.15 1.04 -5.59
N ALA A 87 -11.82 1.10 -5.50
CA ALA A 87 -10.99 -0.11 -5.47
C ALA A 87 -11.34 -0.98 -4.25
N LYS A 88 -11.53 -0.37 -3.10
CA LYS A 88 -11.91 -1.10 -1.89
C LYS A 88 -13.26 -1.77 -2.03
N VAL A 89 -14.25 -1.07 -2.58
CA VAL A 89 -15.58 -1.61 -2.78
C VAL A 89 -15.55 -2.80 -3.75
N LEU A 90 -14.84 -2.66 -4.87
CA LEU A 90 -14.70 -3.77 -5.83
C LEU A 90 -13.99 -4.95 -5.16
N GLY A 91 -12.92 -4.70 -4.40
CA GLY A 91 -12.17 -5.73 -3.71
C GLY A 91 -13.01 -6.52 -2.70
N SER A 92 -14.04 -5.90 -2.14
CA SER A 92 -14.94 -6.58 -1.20
C SER A 92 -15.94 -7.50 -1.89
N LYS A 93 -16.11 -7.36 -3.21
CA LYS A 93 -17.11 -8.08 -3.99
C LYS A 93 -16.56 -9.23 -4.83
N ILE A 94 -15.25 -9.29 -5.01
CA ILE A 94 -14.64 -10.34 -5.83
C ILE A 94 -14.40 -11.61 -5.02
N THR A 95 -14.27 -12.73 -5.72
CA THR A 95 -13.91 -14.00 -5.09
C THR A 95 -12.42 -14.01 -4.77
N LEU A 96 -12.10 -14.26 -3.51
CA LEU A 96 -10.71 -14.28 -3.06
C LEU A 96 -9.98 -15.52 -3.56
N VAL A 97 -8.69 -15.37 -3.89
CA VAL A 97 -7.79 -16.52 -4.08
C VAL A 97 -7.74 -17.31 -2.78
N SER A 98 -7.55 -18.64 -2.89
CA SER A 98 -7.62 -19.54 -1.74
C SER A 98 -6.55 -19.27 -0.68
N ASP A 99 -5.40 -18.74 -1.08
CA ASP A 99 -4.28 -18.47 -0.17
C ASP A 99 -4.19 -17.01 0.30
N TRP A 100 -5.27 -16.24 0.14
CA TRP A 100 -5.25 -14.81 0.46
C TRP A 100 -4.84 -14.54 1.91
N GLU A 101 -5.40 -15.25 2.87
CA GLU A 101 -5.08 -15.05 4.28
C GLU A 101 -3.60 -15.30 4.58
N GLU A 102 -2.98 -16.19 3.83
CA GLU A 102 -1.57 -16.53 4.01
C GLU A 102 -0.62 -15.53 3.37
N LYS A 103 -1.04 -14.90 2.26
CA LYS A 103 -0.16 -14.02 1.49
C LYS A 103 -0.42 -12.52 1.67
N LYS A 104 -1.54 -12.13 2.27
CA LYS A 104 -1.93 -10.71 2.34
C LYS A 104 -0.90 -9.81 3.02
N VAL A 105 -0.23 -10.30 4.04
CA VAL A 105 0.80 -9.54 4.76
C VAL A 105 2.00 -9.26 3.86
N GLN A 106 2.46 -10.29 3.15
CA GLN A 106 3.57 -10.14 2.21
C GLN A 106 3.20 -9.22 1.05
N VAL A 107 1.97 -9.35 0.54
CA VAL A 107 1.47 -8.46 -0.53
C VAL A 107 1.50 -7.01 -0.06
N MET A 108 1.03 -6.73 1.14
CA MET A 108 1.05 -5.37 1.67
C MET A 108 2.47 -4.82 1.78
N GLN A 109 3.43 -5.64 2.24
CA GLN A 109 4.82 -5.23 2.31
C GLN A 109 5.37 -4.88 0.92
N GLU A 110 5.10 -5.71 -0.07
CA GLU A 110 5.56 -5.49 -1.44
C GLU A 110 4.94 -4.23 -2.06
N VAL A 111 3.65 -4.04 -1.84
CA VAL A 111 2.92 -2.88 -2.36
C VAL A 111 3.43 -1.59 -1.74
N LEU A 112 3.64 -1.57 -0.43
CA LEU A 112 4.18 -0.39 0.25
C LEU A 112 5.60 -0.09 -0.20
N LEU A 113 6.42 -1.11 -0.40
CA LEU A 113 7.76 -0.94 -0.92
C LEU A 113 7.71 -0.29 -2.32
N ALA A 114 6.85 -0.79 -3.20
CA ALA A 114 6.69 -0.24 -4.53
C ALA A 114 6.23 1.22 -4.50
N LYS A 115 5.29 1.55 -3.61
CA LYS A 115 4.78 2.90 -3.43
C LYS A 115 5.89 3.88 -3.08
N PHE A 116 6.66 3.58 -2.04
CA PHE A 116 7.68 4.51 -1.55
C PHE A 116 8.92 4.56 -2.43
N LEU A 117 9.30 3.44 -3.05
CA LEU A 117 10.44 3.45 -3.98
C LEU A 117 10.15 4.27 -5.24
N HIS A 118 8.90 4.25 -5.71
CA HIS A 118 8.50 5.00 -6.89
C HIS A 118 8.21 6.48 -6.60
N ASN A 119 7.98 6.82 -5.34
CA ASN A 119 7.61 8.18 -4.91
C ASN A 119 8.61 8.69 -3.88
N PRO A 120 9.82 9.14 -4.31
CA PRO A 120 10.90 9.50 -3.37
C PRO A 120 10.53 10.58 -2.35
N SER A 121 9.69 11.54 -2.73
CA SER A 121 9.25 12.58 -1.78
C SER A 121 8.46 11.99 -0.62
N LEU A 122 7.66 10.95 -0.89
CA LEU A 122 6.93 10.25 0.15
C LEU A 122 7.87 9.41 1.03
N ALA A 123 8.89 8.81 0.42
CA ALA A 123 9.90 8.05 1.17
C ALA A 123 10.64 8.97 2.14
N GLU A 124 10.97 10.19 1.73
CA GLU A 124 11.61 11.16 2.63
C GLU A 124 10.71 11.53 3.79
N LYS A 125 9.42 11.75 3.53
CA LYS A 125 8.46 12.01 4.60
C LYS A 125 8.38 10.84 5.58
N LEU A 126 8.39 9.62 5.07
CA LEU A 126 8.37 8.42 5.91
C LEU A 126 9.59 8.38 6.83
N CYS A 127 10.77 8.73 6.31
CA CYS A 127 12.00 8.77 7.11
C CYS A 127 11.91 9.78 8.26
N LYS A 128 11.10 10.81 8.12
CA LYS A 128 10.96 11.89 9.12
C LYS A 128 9.84 11.65 10.13
N THR A 129 9.17 10.51 10.09
CA THR A 129 8.04 10.23 10.98
C THR A 129 8.42 9.58 12.30
N ASP A 130 9.65 9.67 12.72
CA ASP A 130 10.11 9.13 14.01
C ASP A 130 9.72 10.02 15.16
#